data_7de4db098429af59fc2834ed6370294b
#
_entry.id   7de4db098429af59fc2834ed6370294b
#
_cell.length_a   1.000
_cell.length_b   1.000
_cell.length_c   1.000
_cell.angle_alpha   90.00
_cell.angle_beta   90.00
_cell.angle_gamma   90.00
#
_symmetry.space_group_name_H-M   'P 1'
#
loop_
_entity.id
_entity.type
_entity.pdbx_description
1 polymer ?
#
loop_
_entity_poly.entity_id
_entity_poly.type
_entity_poly.pdbx_seq_one_letter_code
_entity_poly.pdbx_strand_id
1 'polypeptide(L)'
;MEILLLGGNGFGFVHAESYRRLGYDFSVFSRNEEVLKRYRDEFHVRKTYNDLNEAMNSSHDVVDMVMPHYMHKDLAIRAMKNRKNVLIEKPIAGTLDEASEMILASRENNVKFMVAEQYHFDSSLKYAMECSKNGVIGKIHTIIVRSQNQFNNQGWRTSEKMMGGGALIDGGIHFIEALLDLGGEYEDIDSRVYKGKSSIEGEDNTASLIKFRSGVTGIFYYSWNYISPPEVPSYEVIGTDGSVYEYRGNRKANQPRTAFGLPVLNGKLQEIKEVDVFDAEISGFLDAVDKNEDVPYSPELAKRNLGTVLEMYKNYR
;
A
#
# COMPACT_ATOMS: atom_id res chain seq x y z
N MET A 1 -12.95 -0.28 -21.65
CA MET A 1 -12.65 0.48 -20.40
C MET A 1 -11.62 1.55 -20.72
N GLU A 2 -11.91 2.80 -20.42
CA GLU A 2 -10.98 3.93 -20.61
C GLU A 2 -10.40 4.35 -19.25
N ILE A 3 -9.06 4.40 -19.14
CA ILE A 3 -8.35 4.62 -17.87
C ILE A 3 -7.69 6.00 -17.89
N LEU A 4 -7.83 6.75 -16.81
CA LEU A 4 -7.12 7.99 -16.54
C LEU A 4 -6.18 7.80 -15.34
N LEU A 5 -4.87 7.88 -15.56
CA LEU A 5 -3.85 7.94 -14.52
C LEU A 5 -3.67 9.39 -14.07
N LEU A 6 -4.06 9.71 -12.85
CA LEU A 6 -3.85 11.02 -12.21
C LEU A 6 -2.55 11.00 -11.38
N GLY A 7 -1.53 11.75 -11.80
CA GLY A 7 -0.25 11.81 -11.11
C GLY A 7 0.82 11.00 -11.83
N GLY A 8 1.38 11.56 -12.89
CA GLY A 8 2.33 10.88 -13.77
C GLY A 8 3.76 10.73 -13.23
N ASN A 9 4.11 11.17 -12.02
CA ASN A 9 5.46 11.10 -11.50
C ASN A 9 5.62 10.01 -10.42
N GLY A 10 6.85 9.55 -10.18
CA GLY A 10 7.14 8.55 -9.16
C GLY A 10 6.36 7.24 -9.38
N PHE A 11 5.47 6.87 -8.46
CA PHE A 11 4.63 5.66 -8.57
C PHE A 11 3.70 5.66 -9.80
N GLY A 12 3.38 6.83 -10.37
CA GLY A 12 2.64 6.88 -11.64
C GLY A 12 3.35 6.14 -12.78
N PHE A 13 4.69 6.17 -12.83
CA PHE A 13 5.45 5.35 -13.80
C PHE A 13 5.34 3.86 -13.49
N VAL A 14 5.28 3.46 -12.21
CA VAL A 14 5.12 2.06 -11.81
C VAL A 14 3.77 1.51 -12.27
N HIS A 15 2.69 2.29 -12.09
CA HIS A 15 1.35 1.93 -12.59
C HIS A 15 1.31 1.89 -14.12
N ALA A 16 1.92 2.87 -14.78
CA ALA A 16 2.01 2.90 -16.24
C ALA A 16 2.75 1.68 -16.82
N GLU A 17 3.82 1.24 -16.19
CA GLU A 17 4.52 0.00 -16.56
C GLU A 17 3.63 -1.24 -16.40
N SER A 18 2.80 -1.29 -15.37
CA SER A 18 1.82 -2.36 -15.17
C SER A 18 0.74 -2.31 -16.25
N TYR A 19 0.15 -1.15 -16.55
CA TYR A 19 -0.81 -1.02 -17.66
C TYR A 19 -0.23 -1.53 -18.98
N ARG A 20 1.01 -1.15 -19.30
CA ARG A 20 1.68 -1.61 -20.52
C ARG A 20 1.87 -3.12 -20.54
N ARG A 21 2.31 -3.74 -19.42
CA ARG A 21 2.49 -5.20 -19.35
C ARG A 21 1.18 -5.96 -19.45
N LEU A 22 0.12 -5.42 -18.86
CA LEU A 22 -1.22 -5.97 -18.88
C LEU A 22 -1.98 -5.71 -20.19
N GLY A 23 -1.43 -4.86 -21.08
CA GLY A 23 -2.02 -4.56 -22.39
C GLY A 23 -3.18 -3.56 -22.33
N TYR A 24 -3.24 -2.70 -21.31
CA TYR A 24 -4.24 -1.65 -21.20
C TYR A 24 -3.74 -0.31 -21.75
N ASP A 25 -4.57 0.31 -22.59
CA ASP A 25 -4.40 1.71 -22.99
C ASP A 25 -4.87 2.64 -21.87
N PHE A 26 -4.16 3.73 -21.66
CA PHE A 26 -4.51 4.73 -20.66
C PHE A 26 -4.18 6.15 -21.12
N SER A 27 -4.80 7.13 -20.47
CA SER A 27 -4.47 8.55 -20.56
C SER A 27 -3.79 9.00 -19.27
N VAL A 28 -3.03 10.08 -19.30
CA VAL A 28 -2.32 10.53 -18.09
C VAL A 28 -2.50 12.03 -17.86
N PHE A 29 -2.63 12.41 -16.60
CA PHE A 29 -2.56 13.80 -16.14
C PHE A 29 -1.26 14.07 -15.40
N SER A 30 -0.57 15.16 -15.76
CA SER A 30 0.51 15.75 -14.98
C SER A 30 0.59 17.25 -15.26
N ARG A 31 0.94 18.05 -14.24
CA ARG A 31 1.26 19.48 -14.43
C ARG A 31 2.66 19.71 -15.00
N ASN A 32 3.50 18.68 -15.05
CA ASN A 32 4.85 18.76 -15.55
C ASN A 32 4.89 18.27 -17.01
N GLU A 33 5.20 19.16 -17.95
CA GLU A 33 5.23 18.86 -19.38
C GLU A 33 6.37 17.89 -19.76
N GLU A 34 7.48 17.88 -19.05
CA GLU A 34 8.57 16.91 -19.27
C GLU A 34 8.10 15.49 -18.92
N VAL A 35 7.32 15.35 -17.84
CA VAL A 35 6.68 14.07 -17.48
C VAL A 35 5.70 13.64 -18.57
N LEU A 36 4.82 14.54 -19.04
CA LEU A 36 3.88 14.22 -20.13
C LEU A 36 4.59 13.83 -21.43
N LYS A 37 5.69 14.52 -21.76
CA LYS A 37 6.53 14.17 -22.91
C LYS A 37 7.06 12.75 -22.78
N ARG A 38 7.59 12.38 -21.62
CA ARG A 38 8.07 11.02 -21.35
C ARG A 38 6.96 9.97 -21.55
N TYR A 39 5.73 10.25 -21.10
CA TYR A 39 4.60 9.35 -21.32
C TYR A 39 4.25 9.18 -22.80
N ARG A 40 4.30 10.24 -23.60
CA ARG A 40 4.10 10.16 -25.05
C ARG A 40 5.19 9.33 -25.75
N ASP A 41 6.43 9.55 -25.35
CA ASP A 41 7.59 8.94 -26.02
C ASP A 41 7.80 7.46 -25.63
N GLU A 42 7.63 7.10 -24.35
CA GLU A 42 7.96 5.78 -23.80
C GLU A 42 6.76 4.85 -23.66
N PHE A 43 5.58 5.39 -23.36
CA PHE A 43 4.36 4.61 -23.05
C PHE A 43 3.31 4.66 -24.17
N HIS A 44 3.47 5.56 -25.16
CA HIS A 44 2.51 5.76 -26.26
C HIS A 44 1.06 5.93 -25.77
N VAL A 45 0.90 6.72 -24.70
CA VAL A 45 -0.40 6.93 -24.06
C VAL A 45 -1.44 7.53 -25.02
N ARG A 46 -2.69 7.17 -24.83
CA ARG A 46 -3.82 7.59 -25.67
C ARG A 46 -4.01 9.11 -25.69
N LYS A 47 -3.91 9.76 -24.53
CA LYS A 47 -4.00 11.20 -24.37
C LYS A 47 -3.24 11.68 -23.13
N THR A 48 -2.70 12.90 -23.20
CA THR A 48 -2.11 13.59 -22.06
C THR A 48 -2.91 14.81 -21.70
N TYR A 49 -3.02 15.11 -20.40
CA TYR A 49 -3.71 16.28 -19.85
C TYR A 49 -2.76 17.06 -18.96
N ASN A 50 -2.76 18.39 -19.07
CA ASN A 50 -2.06 19.30 -18.16
C ASN A 50 -3.03 20.16 -17.32
N ASP A 51 -4.34 20.13 -17.64
CA ASP A 51 -5.41 20.71 -16.83
C ASP A 51 -6.18 19.61 -16.09
N LEU A 52 -6.26 19.73 -14.75
CA LEU A 52 -6.92 18.76 -13.90
C LEU A 52 -8.44 18.69 -14.13
N ASN A 53 -9.06 19.84 -14.45
CA ASN A 53 -10.51 19.86 -14.67
C ASN A 53 -10.85 19.21 -15.99
N GLU A 54 -10.06 19.44 -17.05
CA GLU A 54 -10.22 18.75 -18.31
C GLU A 54 -10.10 17.22 -18.13
N ALA A 55 -9.05 16.77 -17.43
CA ALA A 55 -8.81 15.35 -17.14
C ALA A 55 -9.98 14.73 -16.36
N MET A 56 -10.42 15.36 -15.27
CA MET A 56 -11.47 14.84 -14.40
C MET A 56 -12.87 14.83 -15.05
N ASN A 57 -13.12 15.72 -16.01
CA ASN A 57 -14.39 15.80 -16.74
C ASN A 57 -14.40 14.97 -18.04
N SER A 58 -13.30 14.29 -18.36
CA SER A 58 -13.23 13.41 -19.52
C SER A 58 -14.09 12.13 -19.38
N SER A 59 -14.28 11.41 -20.48
CA SER A 59 -15.18 10.23 -20.56
C SER A 59 -14.59 8.93 -20.00
N HIS A 60 -13.51 8.97 -19.20
CA HIS A 60 -12.88 7.77 -18.65
C HIS A 60 -13.81 7.03 -17.67
N ASP A 61 -13.77 5.70 -17.69
CA ASP A 61 -14.51 4.81 -16.80
C ASP A 61 -13.84 4.64 -15.44
N VAL A 62 -12.50 4.70 -15.46
CA VAL A 62 -11.62 4.48 -14.31
C VAL A 62 -10.69 5.68 -14.12
N VAL A 63 -10.53 6.08 -12.86
CA VAL A 63 -9.51 7.03 -12.44
C VAL A 63 -8.58 6.33 -11.46
N ASP A 64 -7.31 6.21 -11.84
CA ASP A 64 -6.22 5.71 -11.02
C ASP A 64 -5.44 6.90 -10.44
N MET A 65 -5.50 7.09 -9.13
CA MET A 65 -5.02 8.28 -8.44
C MET A 65 -3.69 8.03 -7.71
N VAL A 66 -2.61 8.50 -8.32
CA VAL A 66 -1.25 8.51 -7.74
C VAL A 66 -0.88 9.94 -7.36
N MET A 67 -1.65 10.50 -6.45
CA MET A 67 -1.58 11.91 -6.04
C MET A 67 -1.07 12.03 -4.59
N PRO A 68 -0.60 13.22 -4.14
CA PRO A 68 -0.29 13.46 -2.73
C PRO A 68 -1.49 13.20 -1.81
N HIS A 69 -1.23 12.66 -0.61
CA HIS A 69 -2.24 12.20 0.35
C HIS A 69 -3.34 13.25 0.64
N TYR A 70 -2.96 14.51 0.83
CA TYR A 70 -3.90 15.59 1.12
C TYR A 70 -4.92 15.89 0.01
N MET A 71 -4.71 15.33 -1.19
CA MET A 71 -5.61 15.49 -2.33
C MET A 71 -6.58 14.31 -2.50
N HIS A 72 -6.38 13.23 -1.78
CA HIS A 72 -7.08 11.96 -2.00
C HIS A 72 -8.60 12.11 -1.89
N LYS A 73 -9.10 12.61 -0.76
CA LYS A 73 -10.54 12.71 -0.49
C LYS A 73 -11.28 13.50 -1.57
N ASP A 74 -10.85 14.73 -1.81
CA ASP A 74 -11.60 15.64 -2.69
C ASP A 74 -11.64 15.15 -4.13
N LEU A 75 -10.51 14.62 -4.63
CA LEU A 75 -10.42 14.10 -5.98
C LEU A 75 -11.19 12.78 -6.15
N ALA A 76 -11.10 11.87 -5.18
CA ALA A 76 -11.80 10.60 -5.23
C ALA A 76 -13.33 10.81 -5.20
N ILE A 77 -13.84 11.63 -4.26
CA ILE A 77 -15.27 11.93 -4.18
C ILE A 77 -15.76 12.61 -5.45
N ARG A 78 -14.97 13.53 -6.02
CA ARG A 78 -15.29 14.16 -7.31
C ARG A 78 -15.39 13.14 -8.44
N ALA A 79 -14.46 12.21 -8.55
CA ALA A 79 -14.49 11.15 -9.56
C ALA A 79 -15.73 10.25 -9.39
N MET A 80 -16.00 9.81 -8.15
CA MET A 80 -17.16 8.97 -7.83
C MET A 80 -18.49 9.64 -8.15
N LYS A 81 -18.65 10.94 -7.83
CA LYS A 81 -19.82 11.74 -8.21
C LYS A 81 -20.01 11.84 -9.73
N ASN A 82 -18.92 11.75 -10.48
CA ASN A 82 -18.94 11.67 -11.94
C ASN A 82 -19.05 10.21 -12.45
N ARG A 83 -19.50 9.28 -11.60
CA ARG A 83 -19.70 7.86 -11.92
C ARG A 83 -18.45 7.13 -12.40
N LYS A 84 -17.26 7.56 -11.97
CA LYS A 84 -15.98 6.91 -12.29
C LYS A 84 -15.59 5.93 -11.20
N ASN A 85 -15.12 4.74 -11.57
CA ASN A 85 -14.50 3.82 -10.67
C ASN A 85 -13.13 4.35 -10.25
N VAL A 86 -12.73 4.13 -9.01
CA VAL A 86 -11.53 4.76 -8.43
C VAL A 86 -10.58 3.71 -7.86
N LEU A 87 -9.37 3.66 -8.38
CA LEU A 87 -8.18 3.11 -7.73
C LEU A 87 -7.40 4.28 -7.16
N ILE A 88 -6.98 4.21 -5.90
CA ILE A 88 -6.22 5.30 -5.26
C ILE A 88 -5.04 4.76 -4.48
N GLU A 89 -3.90 5.45 -4.58
CA GLU A 89 -2.74 5.13 -3.75
C GLU A 89 -3.05 5.23 -2.25
N LYS A 90 -2.34 4.41 -1.47
CA LYS A 90 -2.39 4.47 0.00
C LYS A 90 -1.68 5.75 0.53
N PRO A 91 -2.03 6.21 1.75
CA PRO A 91 -3.16 5.79 2.56
C PRO A 91 -4.50 6.20 1.95
N ILE A 92 -5.59 5.56 2.34
CA ILE A 92 -6.92 5.92 1.83
C ILE A 92 -7.22 7.41 2.03
N ALA A 93 -6.88 7.97 3.19
CA ALA A 93 -7.12 9.36 3.60
C ALA A 93 -6.20 9.76 4.75
N GLY A 94 -6.29 11.01 5.22
CA GLY A 94 -5.60 11.50 6.41
C GLY A 94 -6.33 11.21 7.72
N THR A 95 -7.64 10.98 7.70
CA THR A 95 -8.50 10.73 8.87
C THR A 95 -9.52 9.63 8.59
N LEU A 96 -10.06 9.02 9.68
CA LEU A 96 -11.12 8.01 9.56
C LEU A 96 -12.43 8.57 9.03
N ASP A 97 -12.73 9.83 9.31
CA ASP A 97 -13.92 10.50 8.81
C ASP A 97 -13.82 10.71 7.30
N GLU A 98 -12.69 11.19 6.80
CA GLU A 98 -12.42 11.30 5.36
C GLU A 98 -12.53 9.96 4.65
N ALA A 99 -11.92 8.91 5.21
CA ALA A 99 -12.05 7.55 4.67
C ALA A 99 -13.51 7.08 4.62
N SER A 100 -14.30 7.38 5.67
CA SER A 100 -15.71 7.04 5.72
C SER A 100 -16.53 7.78 4.67
N GLU A 101 -16.28 9.09 4.47
CA GLU A 101 -16.92 9.89 3.43
C GLU A 101 -16.63 9.33 2.02
N MET A 102 -15.38 8.91 1.75
CA MET A 102 -15.00 8.32 0.46
C MET A 102 -15.70 6.97 0.22
N ILE A 103 -15.74 6.11 1.24
CA ILE A 103 -16.45 4.82 1.18
C ILE A 103 -17.95 5.03 0.94
N LEU A 104 -18.55 5.99 1.63
CA LEU A 104 -19.96 6.34 1.45
C LEU A 104 -20.21 6.84 0.02
N ALA A 105 -19.38 7.75 -0.48
CA ALA A 105 -19.49 8.31 -1.82
C ALA A 105 -19.41 7.22 -2.90
N SER A 106 -18.57 6.21 -2.75
CA SER A 106 -18.50 5.09 -3.71
C SER A 106 -19.81 4.29 -3.74
N ARG A 107 -20.40 4.01 -2.58
CA ARG A 107 -21.68 3.29 -2.44
C ARG A 107 -22.85 4.08 -3.02
N GLU A 108 -22.97 5.37 -2.67
CA GLU A 108 -24.03 6.25 -3.15
C GLU A 108 -24.01 6.44 -4.67
N ASN A 109 -22.83 6.41 -5.27
CA ASN A 109 -22.65 6.54 -6.70
C ASN A 109 -22.57 5.22 -7.45
N ASN A 110 -22.64 4.07 -6.74
CA ASN A 110 -22.57 2.72 -7.30
C ASN A 110 -21.34 2.54 -8.22
N VAL A 111 -20.15 2.89 -7.70
CA VAL A 111 -18.86 2.73 -8.37
C VAL A 111 -17.92 1.89 -7.54
N LYS A 112 -16.99 1.19 -8.20
CA LYS A 112 -15.95 0.44 -7.53
C LYS A 112 -14.91 1.41 -6.96
N PHE A 113 -14.49 1.12 -5.73
CA PHE A 113 -13.45 1.88 -5.03
C PHE A 113 -12.46 0.92 -4.38
N MET A 114 -11.19 1.03 -4.73
CA MET A 114 -10.11 0.25 -4.14
C MET A 114 -8.92 1.15 -3.79
N VAL A 115 -8.25 0.84 -2.70
CA VAL A 115 -6.96 1.44 -2.35
C VAL A 115 -5.85 0.54 -2.88
N ALA A 116 -4.83 1.13 -3.49
CA ALA A 116 -3.65 0.44 -3.98
C ALA A 116 -2.75 0.05 -2.81
N GLU A 117 -2.93 -1.19 -2.33
CA GLU A 117 -2.15 -1.82 -1.28
C GLU A 117 -1.50 -3.10 -1.83
N GLN A 118 -0.42 -2.91 -2.56
CA GLN A 118 0.27 -3.99 -3.28
C GLN A 118 0.78 -5.10 -2.35
N TYR A 119 1.05 -4.84 -1.06
CA TYR A 119 1.52 -5.86 -0.11
C TYR A 119 0.48 -6.95 0.14
N HIS A 120 -0.81 -6.62 0.05
CA HIS A 120 -1.92 -7.57 0.13
C HIS A 120 -1.84 -8.69 -0.93
N PHE A 121 -1.21 -8.41 -2.07
CA PHE A 121 -1.09 -9.36 -3.18
C PHE A 121 0.19 -10.22 -3.13
N ASP A 122 1.07 -9.98 -2.14
CA ASP A 122 2.37 -10.65 -2.06
C ASP A 122 2.26 -12.15 -1.78
N SER A 123 2.92 -12.94 -2.63
CA SER A 123 2.86 -14.41 -2.56
C SER A 123 3.54 -14.97 -1.31
N SER A 124 4.59 -14.33 -0.81
CA SER A 124 5.32 -14.76 0.39
C SER A 124 4.49 -14.54 1.66
N LEU A 125 3.82 -13.38 1.75
CA LEU A 125 2.91 -13.08 2.85
C LEU A 125 1.72 -14.06 2.85
N LYS A 126 1.10 -14.30 1.68
CA LYS A 126 0.01 -15.28 1.54
C LYS A 126 0.43 -16.68 1.96
N TYR A 127 1.62 -17.11 1.59
CA TYR A 127 2.16 -18.39 2.06
C TYR A 127 2.27 -18.46 3.59
N ALA A 128 2.77 -17.40 4.23
CA ALA A 128 2.86 -17.33 5.69
C ALA A 128 1.47 -17.37 6.36
N MET A 129 0.48 -16.68 5.79
CA MET A 129 -0.92 -16.72 6.26
C MET A 129 -1.51 -18.12 6.12
N GLU A 130 -1.26 -18.84 5.02
CA GLU A 130 -1.70 -20.21 4.81
C GLU A 130 -1.06 -21.18 5.80
N CYS A 131 0.26 -21.08 6.04
CA CYS A 131 0.94 -21.87 7.07
C CYS A 131 0.32 -21.67 8.45
N SER A 132 -0.01 -20.41 8.79
CA SER A 132 -0.65 -20.03 10.04
C SER A 132 -2.05 -20.62 10.16
N LYS A 133 -2.88 -20.45 9.13
CA LYS A 133 -4.28 -20.92 9.10
C LYS A 133 -4.39 -22.44 9.15
N ASN A 134 -3.48 -23.14 8.47
CA ASN A 134 -3.48 -24.61 8.39
C ASN A 134 -2.75 -25.28 9.56
N GLY A 135 -2.28 -24.53 10.56
CA GLY A 135 -1.63 -25.05 11.75
C GLY A 135 -0.26 -25.70 11.51
N VAL A 136 0.39 -25.39 10.37
CA VAL A 136 1.69 -25.99 9.96
C VAL A 136 2.80 -25.69 10.97
N ILE A 137 2.70 -24.54 11.67
CA ILE A 137 3.65 -24.09 12.68
C ILE A 137 3.08 -24.18 14.10
N GLY A 138 1.98 -24.92 14.26
CA GLY A 138 1.27 -25.04 15.55
C GLY A 138 0.51 -23.77 15.94
N LYS A 139 0.29 -23.56 17.26
CA LYS A 139 -0.37 -22.38 17.77
C LYS A 139 0.57 -21.17 17.71
N ILE A 140 0.18 -20.14 16.97
CA ILE A 140 0.96 -18.90 16.89
C ILE A 140 0.97 -18.20 18.25
N HIS A 141 2.14 -17.69 18.67
CA HIS A 141 2.31 -16.89 19.86
C HIS A 141 2.99 -15.54 19.64
N THR A 142 3.81 -15.39 18.57
CA THR A 142 4.53 -14.15 18.27
C THR A 142 4.56 -13.87 16.78
N ILE A 143 4.29 -12.63 16.41
CA ILE A 143 4.45 -12.11 15.04
C ILE A 143 5.39 -10.90 15.13
N ILE A 144 6.41 -10.86 14.27
CA ILE A 144 7.30 -9.71 14.14
C ILE A 144 7.16 -9.18 12.73
N VAL A 145 6.85 -7.88 12.61
CA VAL A 145 6.84 -7.18 11.32
C VAL A 145 7.70 -5.93 11.43
N ARG A 146 8.62 -5.75 10.49
CA ARG A 146 9.54 -4.61 10.53
C ARG A 146 10.05 -4.19 9.17
N SER A 147 10.37 -2.91 9.07
CA SER A 147 11.18 -2.37 7.97
C SER A 147 12.03 -1.23 8.47
N GLN A 148 13.30 -1.25 8.09
CA GLN A 148 14.28 -0.31 8.59
C GLN A 148 15.21 0.08 7.45
N ASN A 149 15.12 1.35 7.08
CA ASN A 149 15.86 1.91 5.96
C ASN A 149 16.29 3.34 6.28
N GLN A 150 17.15 3.88 5.43
CA GLN A 150 17.44 5.30 5.40
C GLN A 150 16.85 5.88 4.12
N PHE A 151 15.87 6.80 4.25
CA PHE A 151 15.27 7.49 3.12
C PHE A 151 15.55 8.99 3.15
N ASN A 152 15.84 9.54 1.97
CA ASN A 152 15.94 10.98 1.73
C ASN A 152 14.72 11.41 0.92
N ASN A 153 13.67 11.81 1.62
CA ASN A 153 12.43 12.28 1.00
C ASN A 153 12.57 13.69 0.44
N GLN A 154 11.78 13.99 -0.59
CA GLN A 154 11.72 15.30 -1.24
C GLN A 154 10.27 15.69 -1.53
N GLY A 155 10.08 16.98 -1.81
CA GLY A 155 8.78 17.53 -2.18
C GLY A 155 7.76 17.43 -1.06
N TRP A 156 6.52 17.08 -1.40
CA TRP A 156 5.41 17.00 -0.45
C TRP A 156 5.62 15.97 0.67
N ARG A 157 6.44 14.95 0.44
CA ARG A 157 6.81 13.93 1.44
C ARG A 157 7.74 14.44 2.55
N THR A 158 8.19 15.68 2.51
CA THR A 158 8.90 16.29 3.64
C THR A 158 7.95 16.99 4.61
N SER A 159 6.71 17.30 4.21
CA SER A 159 5.74 18.00 5.03
C SER A 159 4.80 17.07 5.77
N GLU A 160 4.81 17.12 7.10
CA GLU A 160 3.90 16.36 7.98
C GLU A 160 2.43 16.65 7.64
N LYS A 161 2.10 17.90 7.38
CA LYS A 161 0.74 18.32 7.00
C LYS A 161 0.28 17.69 5.69
N MET A 162 1.16 17.63 4.67
CA MET A 162 0.81 17.09 3.37
C MET A 162 0.73 15.56 3.36
N MET A 163 1.51 14.90 4.20
CA MET A 163 1.48 13.44 4.38
C MET A 163 0.35 12.98 5.31
N GLY A 164 -0.06 13.83 6.28
CA GLY A 164 -0.95 13.44 7.38
C GLY A 164 -0.23 12.81 8.56
N GLY A 165 1.10 12.83 8.58
CA GLY A 165 2.02 12.25 9.55
C GLY A 165 3.43 12.17 8.97
N GLY A 166 4.14 11.10 9.26
CA GLY A 166 5.50 10.87 8.78
C GLY A 166 5.69 9.51 8.10
N ALA A 167 6.74 8.81 8.50
CA ALA A 167 7.13 7.54 7.89
C ALA A 167 6.09 6.44 8.06
N LEU A 168 5.42 6.39 9.21
CA LEU A 168 4.46 5.33 9.53
C LEU A 168 3.25 5.37 8.59
N ILE A 169 2.64 6.54 8.38
CA ILE A 169 1.46 6.67 7.52
C ILE A 169 1.81 6.56 6.03
N ASP A 170 3.00 7.00 5.59
CA ASP A 170 3.38 6.89 4.18
C ASP A 170 3.87 5.47 3.83
N GLY A 171 4.92 4.98 4.47
CA GLY A 171 5.50 3.68 4.13
C GLY A 171 5.18 2.56 5.13
N GLY A 172 5.04 2.90 6.41
CA GLY A 172 4.76 1.92 7.47
C GLY A 172 3.39 1.26 7.35
N ILE A 173 2.42 1.94 6.73
CA ILE A 173 1.05 1.43 6.56
C ILE A 173 0.99 0.10 5.80
N HIS A 174 1.88 -0.13 4.83
CA HIS A 174 2.03 -1.43 4.14
C HIS A 174 2.40 -2.57 5.11
N PHE A 175 3.27 -2.28 6.08
CA PHE A 175 3.70 -3.24 7.08
C PHE A 175 2.64 -3.42 8.17
N ILE A 176 1.76 -2.42 8.40
CA ILE A 176 0.55 -2.57 9.21
C ILE A 176 -0.43 -3.53 8.53
N GLU A 177 -0.61 -3.47 7.21
CA GLU A 177 -1.41 -4.47 6.48
C GLU A 177 -0.88 -5.87 6.75
N ALA A 178 0.42 -6.12 6.51
CA ALA A 178 1.04 -7.43 6.75
C ALA A 178 0.88 -7.89 8.21
N LEU A 179 1.03 -6.99 9.18
CA LEU A 179 0.87 -7.29 10.60
C LEU A 179 -0.56 -7.72 10.93
N LEU A 180 -1.57 -7.02 10.41
CA LEU A 180 -2.98 -7.31 10.66
C LEU A 180 -3.47 -8.54 9.87
N ASP A 181 -2.94 -8.77 8.69
CA ASP A 181 -3.23 -9.99 7.91
C ASP A 181 -2.72 -11.25 8.60
N LEU A 182 -1.56 -11.17 9.26
CA LEU A 182 -0.98 -12.27 10.02
C LEU A 182 -1.61 -12.45 11.42
N GLY A 183 -1.91 -11.33 12.10
CA GLY A 183 -2.31 -11.34 13.51
C GLY A 183 -3.83 -11.22 13.75
N GLY A 184 -4.55 -10.67 12.79
CA GLY A 184 -5.97 -10.37 12.91
C GLY A 184 -6.24 -9.07 13.67
N GLU A 185 -7.39 -9.01 14.36
CA GLU A 185 -7.80 -7.85 15.13
C GLU A 185 -6.99 -7.73 16.43
N TYR A 186 -6.53 -6.52 16.74
CA TYR A 186 -5.84 -6.25 18.00
C TYR A 186 -6.81 -5.87 19.13
N GLU A 187 -6.36 -6.09 20.35
CA GLU A 187 -7.02 -5.65 21.59
C GLU A 187 -6.39 -4.36 22.12
N ASP A 188 -5.05 -4.28 22.05
CA ASP A 188 -4.27 -3.16 22.59
C ASP A 188 -2.97 -2.94 21.80
N ILE A 189 -2.51 -1.67 21.75
CA ILE A 189 -1.24 -1.27 21.14
C ILE A 189 -0.50 -0.32 22.08
N ASP A 190 0.70 -0.72 22.52
CA ASP A 190 1.66 0.19 23.17
C ASP A 190 2.70 0.63 22.13
N SER A 191 2.68 1.90 21.77
CA SER A 191 3.50 2.46 20.71
C SER A 191 4.40 3.59 21.17
N ARG A 192 5.61 3.62 20.66
CA ARG A 192 6.56 4.73 20.77
C ARG A 192 6.92 5.22 19.39
N VAL A 193 6.50 6.43 19.13
CA VAL A 193 6.71 7.13 17.86
C VAL A 193 7.60 8.34 18.15
N TYR A 194 8.63 8.55 17.35
CA TYR A 194 9.53 9.68 17.55
C TYR A 194 10.15 10.18 16.25
N LYS A 195 10.62 11.43 16.29
CA LYS A 195 11.36 12.09 15.22
C LYS A 195 12.87 11.98 15.47
N GLY A 196 13.58 11.35 14.53
CA GLY A 196 15.04 11.32 14.50
C GLY A 196 15.64 12.44 13.66
N LYS A 197 16.59 12.11 12.78
CA LYS A 197 17.36 13.09 11.99
C LYS A 197 17.04 13.09 10.49
N SER A 198 15.96 12.45 10.06
CA SER A 198 15.56 12.48 8.65
C SER A 198 15.11 13.88 8.22
N SER A 199 15.00 14.09 6.91
CA SER A 199 14.61 15.38 6.31
C SER A 199 13.10 15.68 6.37
N ILE A 200 12.25 14.76 6.85
CA ILE A 200 10.81 14.97 6.95
C ILE A 200 10.44 15.74 8.23
N GLU A 201 9.30 16.44 8.25
CA GLU A 201 8.79 17.14 9.43
C GLU A 201 8.18 16.19 10.46
N GLY A 202 7.44 15.17 10.00
CA GLY A 202 6.79 14.15 10.84
C GLY A 202 7.77 13.15 11.46
N GLU A 203 7.23 12.14 12.12
CA GLU A 203 8.01 11.06 12.72
C GLU A 203 8.71 10.21 11.64
N ASP A 204 9.84 9.62 12.02
CA ASP A 204 10.61 8.75 11.14
C ASP A 204 10.97 7.39 11.77
N ASN A 205 10.45 7.15 12.98
CA ASN A 205 10.62 5.89 13.71
C ASN A 205 9.38 5.53 14.53
N THR A 206 9.01 4.26 14.49
CA THR A 206 7.91 3.68 15.27
C THR A 206 8.31 2.31 15.81
N ALA A 207 8.11 2.11 17.10
CA ALA A 207 8.27 0.81 17.76
C ALA A 207 7.03 0.51 18.58
N SER A 208 6.42 -0.67 18.41
CA SER A 208 5.17 -1.00 19.05
C SER A 208 5.12 -2.46 19.50
N LEU A 209 4.44 -2.69 20.63
CA LEU A 209 3.94 -3.99 21.06
C LEU A 209 2.44 -4.02 20.85
N ILE A 210 1.94 -5.07 20.24
CA ILE A 210 0.54 -5.25 19.90
C ILE A 210 0.02 -6.52 20.58
N LYS A 211 -1.09 -6.41 21.30
CA LYS A 211 -1.84 -7.54 21.82
C LYS A 211 -2.99 -7.85 20.88
N PHE A 212 -2.93 -8.96 20.18
CA PHE A 212 -4.05 -9.42 19.36
C PHE A 212 -5.13 -10.11 20.19
N ARG A 213 -6.39 -10.04 19.74
CA ARG A 213 -7.53 -10.71 20.39
C ARG A 213 -7.37 -12.24 20.43
N SER A 214 -6.60 -12.81 19.53
CA SER A 214 -6.20 -14.22 19.53
C SER A 214 -5.27 -14.64 20.67
N GLY A 215 -4.73 -13.66 21.44
CA GLY A 215 -3.69 -13.84 22.44
C GLY A 215 -2.27 -13.84 21.88
N VAL A 216 -2.10 -13.63 20.58
CA VAL A 216 -0.80 -13.47 19.90
C VAL A 216 -0.18 -12.13 20.28
N THR A 217 1.15 -12.09 20.44
CA THR A 217 1.91 -10.84 20.62
C THR A 217 2.50 -10.41 19.27
N GLY A 218 2.22 -9.17 18.86
CA GLY A 218 2.85 -8.51 17.73
C GLY A 218 4.01 -7.62 18.17
N ILE A 219 5.07 -7.62 17.39
CA ILE A 219 6.20 -6.69 17.51
C ILE A 219 6.32 -5.97 16.18
N PHE A 220 6.20 -4.64 16.23
CA PHE A 220 6.28 -3.81 15.04
C PHE A 220 7.43 -2.80 15.16
N TYR A 221 8.26 -2.70 14.12
CA TYR A 221 9.29 -1.67 14.05
C TYR A 221 9.40 -1.12 12.64
N TYR A 222 9.27 0.20 12.52
CA TYR A 222 9.38 0.90 11.24
C TYR A 222 10.30 2.11 11.37
N SER A 223 11.27 2.25 10.43
CA SER A 223 12.21 3.37 10.47
C SER A 223 12.63 3.82 9.07
N TRP A 224 12.63 5.15 8.87
CA TRP A 224 13.27 5.82 7.72
C TRP A 224 14.59 6.49 8.08
N ASN A 225 15.08 6.29 9.28
CA ASN A 225 16.30 6.92 9.78
C ASN A 225 17.27 5.91 10.38
N TYR A 226 17.26 4.67 9.91
CA TYR A 226 18.20 3.65 10.35
C TYR A 226 19.40 3.61 9.39
N ILE A 227 20.56 4.12 9.86
CA ILE A 227 21.81 4.13 9.08
C ILE A 227 22.42 2.72 9.14
N SER A 228 22.67 2.14 7.97
CA SER A 228 23.27 0.79 7.84
C SER A 228 22.55 -0.29 8.66
N PRO A 229 21.24 -0.54 8.41
CA PRO A 229 20.52 -1.57 9.15
C PRO A 229 21.05 -2.96 8.83
N PRO A 230 21.01 -3.91 9.81
CA PRO A 230 21.32 -5.30 9.53
C PRO A 230 20.29 -5.92 8.59
N GLU A 231 20.68 -6.94 7.84
CA GLU A 231 19.74 -7.78 7.12
C GLU A 231 18.97 -8.64 8.13
N VAL A 232 17.65 -8.43 8.17
CA VAL A 232 16.73 -9.18 9.02
C VAL A 232 15.42 -9.42 8.25
N PRO A 233 14.67 -10.49 8.52
CA PRO A 233 13.37 -10.71 7.92
C PRO A 233 12.43 -9.52 8.14
N SER A 234 11.63 -9.17 7.15
CA SER A 234 10.58 -8.14 7.31
C SER A 234 9.37 -8.67 8.05
N TYR A 235 9.10 -9.97 7.95
CA TYR A 235 8.12 -10.64 8.80
C TYR A 235 8.65 -11.96 9.35
N GLU A 236 8.20 -12.31 10.56
CA GLU A 236 8.41 -13.60 11.22
C GLU A 236 7.11 -13.99 11.94
N VAL A 237 6.63 -15.21 11.73
CA VAL A 237 5.49 -15.80 12.45
C VAL A 237 5.99 -17.02 13.19
N ILE A 238 5.85 -17.01 14.51
CA ILE A 238 6.43 -18.01 15.41
C ILE A 238 5.29 -18.72 16.15
N GLY A 239 5.24 -20.02 15.98
CA GLY A 239 4.28 -20.90 16.65
C GLY A 239 4.95 -21.94 17.54
N THR A 240 4.14 -22.81 18.16
CA THR A 240 4.61 -23.85 19.09
C THR A 240 5.42 -24.95 18.41
N ASP A 241 5.20 -25.19 17.12
CA ASP A 241 5.76 -26.33 16.40
C ASP A 241 6.67 -25.89 15.23
N GLY A 242 6.90 -24.58 15.11
CA GLY A 242 7.79 -24.03 14.09
C GLY A 242 7.62 -22.55 13.83
N SER A 243 8.23 -22.10 12.72
CA SER A 243 8.14 -20.70 12.30
C SER A 243 8.16 -20.56 10.78
N VAL A 244 7.58 -19.46 10.31
CA VAL A 244 7.73 -19.01 8.92
C VAL A 244 8.21 -17.56 8.91
N TYR A 245 9.19 -17.25 8.07
CA TYR A 245 9.78 -15.92 7.98
C TYR A 245 10.29 -15.61 6.57
N GLU A 246 10.52 -14.34 6.28
CA GLU A 246 11.06 -13.87 5.01
C GLU A 246 12.57 -14.11 4.89
N TYR A 247 13.01 -14.49 3.69
CA TYR A 247 14.40 -14.44 3.26
C TYR A 247 14.51 -13.57 2.00
N ARG A 248 15.16 -12.42 2.13
CA ARG A 248 15.29 -11.47 1.02
C ARG A 248 16.20 -11.96 -0.10
N GLY A 249 17.33 -12.58 0.20
CA GLY A 249 18.29 -13.07 -0.79
C GLY A 249 18.69 -12.03 -1.84
N ASN A 250 19.54 -12.43 -2.78
CA ASN A 250 19.90 -11.60 -3.92
C ASN A 250 18.84 -11.79 -5.04
N ARG A 251 18.01 -10.79 -5.28
CA ARG A 251 17.04 -10.81 -6.39
C ARG A 251 17.70 -10.47 -7.73
N LYS A 252 17.28 -11.17 -8.80
CA LYS A 252 17.73 -10.88 -10.17
C LYS A 252 16.84 -9.81 -10.80
N ALA A 253 17.40 -9.03 -11.71
CA ALA A 253 16.73 -7.88 -12.35
C ALA A 253 15.42 -8.20 -13.10
N ASN A 254 15.19 -9.45 -13.49
CA ASN A 254 14.01 -9.86 -14.29
C ASN A 254 12.97 -10.63 -13.48
N GLN A 255 13.03 -10.59 -12.15
CA GLN A 255 12.02 -11.22 -11.29
C GLN A 255 10.81 -10.31 -11.10
N PRO A 256 9.61 -10.87 -10.81
CA PRO A 256 8.44 -10.09 -10.45
C PRO A 256 8.73 -9.10 -9.32
N ARG A 257 8.13 -7.92 -9.34
CA ARG A 257 8.20 -6.96 -8.24
C ARG A 257 7.36 -7.51 -7.09
N THR A 258 7.98 -7.78 -5.95
CA THR A 258 7.31 -8.29 -4.75
C THR A 258 7.57 -7.34 -3.58
N ALA A 259 6.72 -7.39 -2.58
CA ALA A 259 6.88 -6.65 -1.33
C ALA A 259 7.93 -7.33 -0.42
N PHE A 260 7.86 -8.66 -0.35
CA PHE A 260 8.73 -9.48 0.48
C PHE A 260 9.60 -10.43 -0.36
N GLY A 261 10.62 -10.99 0.28
CA GLY A 261 11.43 -12.08 -0.27
C GLY A 261 10.71 -13.44 -0.18
N LEU A 262 11.44 -14.51 -0.44
CA LEU A 262 10.89 -15.87 -0.38
C LEU A 262 10.62 -16.32 1.06
N PRO A 263 9.57 -17.12 1.32
CA PRO A 263 9.30 -17.63 2.65
C PRO A 263 10.23 -18.79 3.01
N VAL A 264 10.63 -18.83 4.29
CA VAL A 264 11.38 -19.93 4.90
C VAL A 264 10.50 -20.57 5.97
N LEU A 265 10.18 -21.85 5.81
CA LEU A 265 9.42 -22.65 6.77
C LEU A 265 10.37 -23.58 7.54
N ASN A 266 10.46 -23.44 8.86
CA ASN A 266 11.29 -24.28 9.73
C ASN A 266 12.75 -24.40 9.22
N GLY A 267 13.33 -23.25 8.81
CA GLY A 267 14.70 -23.19 8.29
C GLY A 267 14.89 -23.67 6.85
N LYS A 268 13.84 -24.04 6.15
CA LYS A 268 13.89 -24.47 4.75
C LYS A 268 13.26 -23.44 3.84
N LEU A 269 14.04 -22.94 2.87
CA LEU A 269 13.55 -22.03 1.84
C LEU A 269 12.45 -22.72 1.03
N GLN A 270 11.36 -22.00 0.78
CA GLN A 270 10.23 -22.48 0.02
C GLN A 270 10.21 -21.89 -1.38
N GLU A 271 9.99 -22.73 -2.38
CA GLU A 271 9.72 -22.28 -3.74
C GLU A 271 8.24 -21.96 -3.88
N ILE A 272 7.92 -20.72 -4.19
CA ILE A 272 6.56 -20.26 -4.44
C ILE A 272 6.47 -19.61 -5.82
N LYS A 273 5.28 -19.62 -6.41
CA LYS A 273 5.02 -18.82 -7.61
C LYS A 273 4.86 -17.35 -7.20
N GLU A 274 5.89 -16.56 -7.44
CA GLU A 274 5.84 -15.13 -7.21
C GLU A 274 4.96 -14.43 -8.26
N VAL A 275 4.21 -13.42 -7.84
CA VAL A 275 3.47 -12.52 -8.72
C VAL A 275 4.06 -11.12 -8.65
N ASP A 276 3.96 -10.34 -9.73
CA ASP A 276 4.22 -8.91 -9.67
C ASP A 276 3.06 -8.26 -8.92
N VAL A 277 3.34 -7.68 -7.76
CA VAL A 277 2.30 -7.19 -6.84
C VAL A 277 1.50 -6.01 -7.40
N PHE A 278 2.12 -5.17 -8.23
CA PHE A 278 1.45 -4.06 -8.90
C PHE A 278 0.56 -4.54 -10.05
N ASP A 279 1.03 -5.54 -10.80
CA ASP A 279 0.22 -6.14 -11.86
C ASP A 279 -0.99 -6.86 -11.28
N ALA A 280 -0.81 -7.59 -10.16
CA ALA A 280 -1.90 -8.29 -9.47
C ALA A 280 -2.94 -7.31 -8.88
N GLU A 281 -2.49 -6.22 -8.30
CA GLU A 281 -3.33 -5.16 -7.74
C GLU A 281 -4.17 -4.48 -8.84
N ILE A 282 -3.50 -3.98 -9.88
CA ILE A 282 -4.15 -3.25 -10.98
C ILE A 282 -5.10 -4.17 -11.75
N SER A 283 -4.66 -5.39 -12.14
CA SER A 283 -5.53 -6.32 -12.86
C SER A 283 -6.72 -6.75 -12.01
N GLY A 284 -6.50 -7.00 -10.71
CA GLY A 284 -7.59 -7.36 -9.81
C GLY A 284 -8.68 -6.27 -9.70
N PHE A 285 -8.27 -5.00 -9.65
CA PHE A 285 -9.21 -3.88 -9.67
C PHE A 285 -9.95 -3.76 -11.00
N LEU A 286 -9.23 -3.80 -12.12
CA LEU A 286 -9.84 -3.69 -13.47
C LEU A 286 -10.79 -4.85 -13.76
N ASP A 287 -10.44 -6.05 -13.36
CA ASP A 287 -11.29 -7.24 -13.44
C ASP A 287 -12.59 -7.06 -12.63
N ALA A 288 -12.49 -6.53 -11.41
CA ALA A 288 -13.65 -6.26 -10.58
C ALA A 288 -14.58 -5.20 -11.19
N VAL A 289 -14.03 -4.20 -11.88
CA VAL A 289 -14.80 -3.22 -12.64
C VAL A 289 -15.51 -3.87 -13.84
N ASP A 290 -14.78 -4.62 -14.65
CA ASP A 290 -15.29 -5.24 -15.88
C ASP A 290 -16.37 -6.27 -15.61
N LYS A 291 -16.17 -7.12 -14.59
CA LYS A 291 -17.10 -8.18 -14.19
C LYS A 291 -18.18 -7.73 -13.22
N ASN A 292 -18.12 -6.47 -12.75
CA ASN A 292 -18.96 -5.92 -11.69
C ASN A 292 -18.93 -6.76 -10.39
N GLU A 293 -17.76 -7.30 -10.03
CA GLU A 293 -17.50 -8.06 -8.82
C GLU A 293 -16.98 -7.17 -7.69
N ASP A 294 -16.83 -7.73 -6.49
CA ASP A 294 -16.19 -7.02 -5.38
C ASP A 294 -14.68 -6.84 -5.66
N VAL A 295 -14.15 -5.69 -5.23
CA VAL A 295 -12.72 -5.43 -5.36
C VAL A 295 -11.91 -6.35 -4.44
N PRO A 296 -10.73 -6.82 -4.88
CA PRO A 296 -9.94 -7.80 -4.11
C PRO A 296 -9.39 -7.23 -2.79
N TYR A 297 -9.23 -5.92 -2.70
CA TYR A 297 -8.84 -5.23 -1.46
C TYR A 297 -9.87 -4.15 -1.14
N SER A 298 -10.72 -4.42 -0.14
CA SER A 298 -11.81 -3.50 0.17
C SER A 298 -11.31 -2.20 0.82
N PRO A 299 -11.96 -1.06 0.56
CA PRO A 299 -11.58 0.20 1.20
C PRO A 299 -11.76 0.18 2.72
N GLU A 300 -12.57 -0.75 3.26
CA GLU A 300 -12.70 -0.99 4.71
C GLU A 300 -11.42 -1.54 5.32
N LEU A 301 -10.68 -2.41 4.62
CA LEU A 301 -9.36 -2.89 5.05
C LEU A 301 -8.36 -1.73 5.10
N ALA A 302 -8.33 -0.89 4.07
CA ALA A 302 -7.48 0.30 4.06
C ALA A 302 -7.84 1.29 5.20
N LYS A 303 -9.14 1.44 5.51
CA LYS A 303 -9.59 2.24 6.66
C LYS A 303 -9.16 1.61 7.99
N ARG A 304 -9.21 0.27 8.13
CA ARG A 304 -8.69 -0.47 9.30
C ARG A 304 -7.20 -0.16 9.52
N ASN A 305 -6.41 -0.23 8.46
CA ASN A 305 -4.97 0.05 8.53
C ASN A 305 -4.69 1.51 8.94
N LEU A 306 -5.41 2.46 8.35
CA LEU A 306 -5.33 3.86 8.76
C LEU A 306 -5.69 4.01 10.25
N GLY A 307 -6.75 3.34 10.72
CA GLY A 307 -7.15 3.35 12.13
C GLY A 307 -6.04 2.88 13.05
N THR A 308 -5.34 1.82 12.67
CA THR A 308 -4.20 1.28 13.42
C THR A 308 -3.03 2.26 13.45
N VAL A 309 -2.70 2.90 12.32
CA VAL A 309 -1.68 3.97 12.28
C VAL A 309 -2.05 5.13 13.22
N LEU A 310 -3.29 5.59 13.16
CA LEU A 310 -3.76 6.69 14.02
C LEU A 310 -3.79 6.30 15.51
N GLU A 311 -4.08 5.04 15.83
CA GLU A 311 -3.96 4.51 17.20
C GLU A 311 -2.52 4.59 17.71
N MET A 312 -1.54 4.19 16.86
CA MET A 312 -0.12 4.27 17.19
C MET A 312 0.35 5.72 17.43
N TYR A 313 -0.30 6.70 16.80
CA TYR A 313 0.02 8.13 17.00
C TYR A 313 -0.56 8.75 18.28
N LYS A 314 -1.49 8.10 19.00
CA LYS A 314 -2.17 8.70 20.15
C LYS A 314 -1.24 9.26 21.22
N ASN A 315 -0.08 8.63 21.43
CA ASN A 315 0.91 9.06 22.41
C ASN A 315 2.01 9.97 21.82
N TYR A 316 1.94 10.30 20.54
CA TYR A 316 2.91 11.15 19.86
C TYR A 316 2.44 12.59 19.68
N ARG A 317 1.12 12.80 19.56
CA ARG A 317 0.47 14.11 19.34
C ARG A 317 -0.07 14.71 20.63
#